data_7ffcf09c52cb634b04a6df8e96b47076
#
_entry.id   7ffcf09c52cb634b04a6df8e96b47076
#
_cell.length_a   1.000
_cell.length_b   1.000
_cell.length_c   1.000
_cell.angle_alpha   90.00
_cell.angle_beta   90.00
_cell.angle_gamma   90.00
#
_symmetry.space_group_name_H-M   'P 1'
#
loop_
_entity.id
_entity.type
_entity.pdbx_description
1 polymer ?
#
loop_
_entity_poly.entity_id
_entity_poly.type
_entity_poly.pdbx_seq_one_letter_code
_entity_poly.pdbx_strand_id
1 'polypeptide(L)'
;PASGSDKLGIRGSDTHTLVFNDVKIPKENRVGDNGFGFKFAMKTLAGGRIGIAAQALGIAAGAYNLSLAYSKERETFGKTINKHQAIQFKLADMYVDIENARNLVYKSAWHKDQKMDLILALVF
;
A
#
# COMPACT_ATOMS: atom_id res chain seq x y z
N PRO A 1 -0.21 21.12 -19.19
CA PRO A 1 -0.37 19.83 -18.51
C PRO A 1 -1.42 19.02 -19.27
N ALA A 2 -1.07 17.81 -19.65
CA ALA A 2 -2.04 16.88 -20.18
C ALA A 2 -3.11 16.63 -19.11
N SER A 3 -4.38 16.45 -19.53
CA SER A 3 -5.47 16.13 -18.61
C SER A 3 -5.09 14.93 -17.73
N GLY A 4 -5.33 15.03 -16.42
CA GLY A 4 -5.08 13.93 -15.51
C GLY A 4 -5.78 12.66 -15.93
N SER A 5 -5.14 11.52 -15.76
CA SER A 5 -5.75 10.22 -16.04
C SER A 5 -6.89 9.95 -15.06
N ASP A 6 -7.99 9.39 -15.54
CA ASP A 6 -9.08 8.91 -14.68
C ASP A 6 -8.56 7.74 -13.84
N LYS A 7 -8.58 7.90 -12.51
CA LYS A 7 -7.96 6.96 -11.56
C LYS A 7 -9.01 6.18 -10.80
N LEU A 8 -8.75 4.90 -10.60
CA LEU A 8 -9.61 4.02 -9.80
C LEU A 8 -9.65 4.44 -8.31
N GLY A 9 -8.55 4.98 -7.79
CA GLY A 9 -8.43 5.46 -6.42
C GLY A 9 -7.33 6.50 -6.25
N ILE A 10 -7.09 6.95 -5.03
CA ILE A 10 -6.08 7.96 -4.66
C ILE A 10 -6.23 9.21 -5.55
N ARG A 11 -7.46 9.68 -5.73
CA ARG A 11 -7.79 10.76 -6.66
C ARG A 11 -7.20 12.11 -6.27
N GLY A 12 -6.87 12.30 -4.99
CA GLY A 12 -6.22 13.50 -4.49
C GLY A 12 -4.73 13.60 -4.82
N SER A 13 -4.11 12.55 -5.39
CA SER A 13 -2.73 12.56 -5.86
C SER A 13 -2.68 12.73 -7.37
N ASP A 14 -2.07 13.79 -7.83
CA ASP A 14 -1.94 14.07 -9.27
C ASP A 14 -1.10 13.01 -9.99
N THR A 15 -1.60 12.57 -11.14
CA THR A 15 -0.89 11.65 -12.03
C THR A 15 -1.02 12.17 -13.46
N HIS A 16 0.08 12.68 -14.00
CA HIS A 16 0.12 13.33 -15.31
C HIS A 16 1.26 12.83 -16.16
N THR A 17 1.08 12.92 -17.47
CA THR A 17 2.19 12.76 -18.42
C THR A 17 3.06 14.01 -18.39
N LEU A 18 4.37 13.81 -18.30
CA LEU A 18 5.36 14.87 -18.46
C LEU A 18 5.87 14.88 -19.89
N VAL A 19 5.84 16.05 -20.51
CA VAL A 19 6.34 16.27 -21.88
C VAL A 19 7.53 17.21 -21.82
N PHE A 20 8.65 16.80 -22.38
CA PHE A 20 9.89 17.56 -22.43
C PHE A 20 10.16 17.94 -23.89
N ASN A 21 10.16 19.25 -24.19
CA ASN A 21 10.48 19.79 -25.51
C ASN A 21 11.78 20.57 -25.42
N ASP A 22 12.84 20.08 -26.05
CA ASP A 22 14.17 20.71 -26.14
C ASP A 22 14.76 21.20 -24.80
N VAL A 23 14.44 20.50 -23.71
CA VAL A 23 14.94 20.80 -22.38
C VAL A 23 16.43 20.44 -22.28
N LYS A 24 17.29 21.45 -22.08
CA LYS A 24 18.71 21.25 -21.86
C LYS A 24 18.98 20.96 -20.39
N ILE A 25 19.54 19.77 -20.11
CA ILE A 25 19.92 19.36 -18.76
C ILE A 25 21.43 19.22 -18.68
N PRO A 26 22.11 19.84 -17.68
CA PRO A 26 23.54 19.67 -17.45
C PRO A 26 23.90 18.18 -17.28
N LYS A 27 25.06 17.80 -17.81
CA LYS A 27 25.51 16.39 -17.81
C LYS A 27 25.69 15.84 -16.39
N GLU A 28 26.08 16.69 -15.45
CA GLU A 28 26.26 16.36 -14.04
C GLU A 28 24.97 15.98 -13.33
N ASN A 29 23.81 16.39 -13.85
CA ASN A 29 22.50 16.04 -13.30
C ASN A 29 22.04 14.64 -13.75
N ARG A 30 22.84 13.93 -14.53
CA ARG A 30 22.51 12.56 -14.95
C ARG A 30 22.62 11.59 -13.78
N VAL A 31 21.59 10.78 -13.58
CA VAL A 31 21.57 9.73 -12.58
C VAL A 31 22.01 8.40 -13.21
N GLY A 32 23.18 7.93 -12.81
CA GLY A 32 23.78 6.68 -13.32
C GLY A 32 24.34 6.78 -14.74
N ASP A 33 24.73 5.65 -15.30
CA ASP A 33 25.31 5.54 -16.63
C ASP A 33 24.27 5.53 -17.75
N ASN A 34 24.72 5.64 -19.00
CA ASN A 34 23.82 5.54 -20.16
C ASN A 34 23.11 4.17 -20.16
N GLY A 35 21.81 4.18 -20.34
CA GLY A 35 20.97 2.97 -20.32
C GLY A 35 20.56 2.50 -18.92
N PHE A 36 21.03 3.14 -17.85
CA PHE A 36 20.71 2.73 -16.47
C PHE A 36 19.28 3.09 -16.03
N GLY A 37 18.62 4.03 -16.71
CA GLY A 37 17.32 4.60 -16.28
C GLY A 37 16.22 3.56 -16.03
N PHE A 38 16.07 2.57 -16.92
CA PHE A 38 15.07 1.51 -16.74
C PHE A 38 15.37 0.65 -15.50
N LYS A 39 16.63 0.27 -15.29
CA LYS A 39 17.04 -0.51 -14.11
C LYS A 39 16.82 0.28 -12.82
N PHE A 40 17.09 1.59 -12.84
CA PHE A 40 16.80 2.49 -11.72
C PHE A 40 15.31 2.54 -11.40
N ALA A 41 14.45 2.73 -12.43
CA ALA A 41 13.02 2.75 -12.28
C ALA A 41 12.48 1.45 -11.65
N MET A 42 12.93 0.29 -12.12
CA MET A 42 12.53 -1.02 -11.58
C MET A 42 12.92 -1.19 -10.11
N LYS A 43 14.12 -0.78 -9.72
CA LYS A 43 14.57 -0.82 -8.32
C LYS A 43 13.72 0.09 -7.42
N THR A 44 13.38 1.28 -7.90
CA THR A 44 12.55 2.24 -7.17
C THR A 44 11.13 1.69 -6.99
N LEU A 45 10.53 1.14 -8.04
CA LEU A 45 9.19 0.54 -7.99
C LEU A 45 9.14 -0.67 -7.05
N ALA A 46 10.16 -1.53 -7.07
CA ALA A 46 10.25 -2.67 -6.15
C ALA A 46 10.23 -2.22 -4.68
N GLY A 47 10.96 -1.14 -4.35
CA GLY A 47 10.91 -0.54 -3.01
C GLY A 47 9.57 0.10 -2.68
N GLY A 48 8.94 0.74 -3.66
CA GLY A 48 7.63 1.40 -3.50
C GLY A 48 6.49 0.43 -3.17
N ARG A 49 6.55 -0.81 -3.64
CA ARG A 49 5.53 -1.84 -3.37
C ARG A 49 5.35 -2.12 -1.89
N ILE A 50 6.44 -2.18 -1.11
CA ILE A 50 6.38 -2.34 0.36
C ILE A 50 5.65 -1.17 1.01
N GLY A 51 5.93 0.07 0.56
CA GLY A 51 5.24 1.27 1.05
C GLY A 51 3.73 1.24 0.79
N ILE A 52 3.32 0.85 -0.41
CA ILE A 52 1.90 0.72 -0.76
C ILE A 52 1.21 -0.41 0.03
N ALA A 53 1.89 -1.54 0.23
CA ALA A 53 1.38 -2.61 1.10
C ALA A 53 1.19 -2.15 2.55
N ALA A 54 2.13 -1.37 3.09
CA ALA A 54 2.03 -0.77 4.42
C ALA A 54 0.87 0.24 4.50
N GLN A 55 0.64 1.02 3.46
CA GLN A 55 -0.51 1.94 3.38
C GLN A 55 -1.84 1.17 3.42
N ALA A 56 -1.97 0.12 2.62
CA ALA A 56 -3.17 -0.72 2.58
C ALA A 56 -3.43 -1.38 3.95
N LEU A 57 -2.38 -1.91 4.58
CA LEU A 57 -2.44 -2.47 5.94
C LEU A 57 -2.91 -1.43 6.96
N GLY A 58 -2.38 -0.20 6.90
CA GLY A 58 -2.79 0.89 7.79
C GLY A 58 -4.26 1.26 7.65
N ILE A 59 -4.77 1.33 6.42
CA ILE A 59 -6.19 1.57 6.14
C ILE A 59 -7.05 0.44 6.67
N ALA A 60 -6.66 -0.82 6.44
CA ALA A 60 -7.39 -2.00 6.93
C ALA A 60 -7.44 -2.03 8.46
N ALA A 61 -6.32 -1.79 9.13
CA ALA A 61 -6.25 -1.74 10.60
C ALA A 61 -7.10 -0.60 11.18
N GLY A 62 -7.09 0.58 10.56
CA GLY A 62 -7.94 1.71 10.94
C GLY A 62 -9.43 1.37 10.80
N ALA A 63 -9.84 0.79 9.69
CA ALA A 63 -11.22 0.36 9.44
C ALA A 63 -11.67 -0.71 10.45
N TYR A 64 -10.81 -1.68 10.76
CA TYR A 64 -11.08 -2.69 11.78
C TYR A 64 -11.32 -2.07 13.17
N ASN A 65 -10.43 -1.17 13.61
CA ASN A 65 -10.54 -0.54 14.92
C ASN A 65 -11.84 0.26 15.06
N LEU A 66 -12.22 1.01 14.02
CA LEU A 66 -13.48 1.75 13.99
C LEU A 66 -14.69 0.80 14.00
N SER A 67 -14.63 -0.29 13.21
CA SER A 67 -15.69 -1.31 13.18
C SER A 67 -15.85 -2.01 14.52
N LEU A 68 -14.74 -2.36 15.17
CA LEU A 68 -14.75 -2.98 16.49
C LEU A 68 -15.34 -2.04 17.55
N ALA A 69 -14.98 -0.77 17.58
CA ALA A 69 -15.53 0.23 18.48
C ALA A 69 -17.04 0.39 18.24
N TYR A 70 -17.46 0.65 17.02
CA TYR A 70 -18.86 0.79 16.65
C TYR A 70 -19.70 -0.44 17.01
N SER A 71 -19.15 -1.64 16.83
CA SER A 71 -19.86 -2.89 17.16
C SER A 71 -20.21 -3.04 18.64
N LYS A 72 -19.49 -2.35 19.52
CA LYS A 72 -19.74 -2.33 20.98
C LYS A 72 -20.78 -1.30 21.41
N GLU A 73 -21.10 -0.35 20.54
CA GLU A 73 -22.03 0.76 20.82
C GLU A 73 -23.38 0.55 20.12
N ARG A 74 -23.35 0.10 18.85
CA ARG A 74 -24.56 -0.10 18.06
C ARG A 74 -25.36 -1.29 18.58
N GLU A 75 -26.66 -1.07 18.85
CA GLU A 75 -27.57 -2.11 19.27
C GLU A 75 -28.59 -2.47 18.19
N THR A 76 -28.89 -3.76 18.09
CA THR A 76 -29.98 -4.33 17.30
C THR A 76 -30.55 -5.54 18.02
N PHE A 77 -31.88 -5.72 17.95
CA PHE A 77 -32.55 -6.83 18.60
C PHE A 77 -32.25 -6.95 20.12
N GLY A 78 -32.14 -5.80 20.81
CA GLY A 78 -31.96 -5.74 22.26
C GLY A 78 -30.56 -6.05 22.78
N LYS A 79 -29.54 -6.09 21.89
CA LYS A 79 -28.12 -6.28 22.27
C LYS A 79 -27.16 -5.58 21.30
N THR A 80 -25.96 -5.31 21.77
CA THR A 80 -24.88 -4.76 20.92
C THR A 80 -24.54 -5.70 19.79
N ILE A 81 -24.22 -5.14 18.60
CA ILE A 81 -24.05 -5.97 17.38
C ILE A 81 -22.85 -6.92 17.47
N ASN A 82 -21.85 -6.64 18.29
CA ASN A 82 -20.75 -7.56 18.58
C ASN A 82 -21.19 -8.85 19.31
N LYS A 83 -22.44 -8.93 19.77
CA LYS A 83 -23.01 -10.15 20.36
C LYS A 83 -23.69 -11.05 19.31
N HIS A 84 -23.78 -10.62 18.07
CA HIS A 84 -24.29 -11.43 16.97
C HIS A 84 -23.15 -12.22 16.33
N GLN A 85 -23.29 -13.53 16.23
CA GLN A 85 -22.26 -14.44 15.72
C GLN A 85 -21.75 -14.06 14.32
N ALA A 86 -22.63 -13.62 13.41
CA ALA A 86 -22.25 -13.17 12.08
C ALA A 86 -21.29 -11.96 12.11
N ILE A 87 -21.45 -11.06 13.07
CA ILE A 87 -20.53 -9.91 13.26
C ILE A 87 -19.22 -10.37 13.90
N GLN A 88 -19.28 -11.29 14.86
CA GLN A 88 -18.09 -11.86 15.50
C GLN A 88 -17.19 -12.54 14.47
N PHE A 89 -17.76 -13.34 13.56
CA PHE A 89 -16.99 -13.99 12.50
C PHE A 89 -16.32 -12.98 11.58
N LYS A 90 -17.04 -11.96 11.12
CA LYS A 90 -16.45 -10.89 10.29
C LYS A 90 -15.30 -10.19 11.00
N LEU A 91 -15.45 -9.84 12.26
CA LEU A 91 -14.38 -9.19 13.02
C LEU A 91 -13.18 -10.13 13.24
N ALA A 92 -13.41 -11.42 13.45
CA ALA A 92 -12.34 -12.41 13.58
C ALA A 92 -11.56 -12.58 12.27
N ASP A 93 -12.26 -12.73 11.14
CA ASP A 93 -11.64 -12.85 9.81
C ASP A 93 -10.82 -11.60 9.48
N MET A 94 -11.40 -10.40 9.66
CA MET A 94 -10.67 -9.14 9.46
C MET A 94 -9.40 -9.05 10.30
N TYR A 95 -9.44 -9.47 11.56
CA TYR A 95 -8.29 -9.46 12.45
C TYR A 95 -7.19 -10.40 11.95
N VAL A 96 -7.56 -11.63 11.59
CA VAL A 96 -6.61 -12.63 11.07
C VAL A 96 -5.95 -12.13 9.78
N ASP A 97 -6.70 -11.58 8.85
CA ASP A 97 -6.18 -11.05 7.59
C ASP A 97 -5.20 -9.88 7.83
N ILE A 98 -5.54 -8.97 8.75
CA ILE A 98 -4.68 -7.84 9.11
C ILE A 98 -3.36 -8.33 9.73
N GLU A 99 -3.39 -9.30 10.63
CA GLU A 99 -2.18 -9.82 11.26
C GLU A 99 -1.30 -10.59 10.25
N ASN A 100 -1.90 -11.36 9.35
CA ASN A 100 -1.18 -12.01 8.27
C ASN A 100 -0.52 -10.97 7.34
N ALA A 101 -1.25 -9.95 6.92
CA ALA A 101 -0.73 -8.87 6.09
C ALA A 101 0.39 -8.10 6.82
N ARG A 102 0.23 -7.83 8.12
CA ARG A 102 1.25 -7.17 8.96
C ARG A 102 2.56 -7.93 8.96
N ASN A 103 2.50 -9.25 9.20
CA ASN A 103 3.67 -10.11 9.21
C ASN A 103 4.37 -10.12 7.85
N LEU A 104 3.61 -10.19 6.75
CA LEU A 104 4.16 -10.17 5.39
C LEU A 104 4.82 -8.83 5.05
N VAL A 105 4.20 -7.70 5.41
CA VAL A 105 4.76 -6.36 5.19
C VAL A 105 6.07 -6.19 5.95
N TYR A 106 6.09 -6.53 7.24
CA TYR A 106 7.31 -6.42 8.05
C TYR A 106 8.40 -7.37 7.60
N LYS A 107 8.06 -8.60 7.24
CA LYS A 107 9.01 -9.56 6.66
C LYS A 107 9.61 -9.02 5.36
N SER A 108 8.80 -8.43 4.48
CA SER A 108 9.27 -7.84 3.23
C SER A 108 10.20 -6.65 3.46
N ALA A 109 9.88 -5.79 4.43
CA ALA A 109 10.73 -4.67 4.82
C ALA A 109 12.07 -5.16 5.37
N TRP A 110 12.05 -6.15 6.25
CA TRP A 110 13.27 -6.76 6.81
C TRP A 110 14.15 -7.40 5.73
N HIS A 111 13.56 -8.15 4.76
CA HIS A 111 14.30 -8.71 3.64
C HIS A 111 15.00 -7.62 2.83
N LYS A 112 14.32 -6.49 2.60
CA LYS A 112 14.91 -5.34 1.92
C LYS A 112 16.11 -4.77 2.68
N ASP A 113 16.01 -4.63 4.00
CA ASP A 113 17.10 -4.12 4.85
C ASP A 113 18.30 -5.07 4.84
N GLN A 114 18.07 -6.38 4.78
CA GLN A 114 19.12 -7.40 4.63
C GLN A 114 19.68 -7.50 3.20
N LYS A 115 19.24 -6.66 2.26
CA LYS A 115 19.62 -6.71 0.84
C LYS A 115 19.33 -8.07 0.18
N MET A 116 18.37 -8.81 0.69
CA MET A 116 17.90 -10.06 0.11
C MET A 116 17.06 -9.81 -1.14
N ASP A 117 16.98 -10.81 -2.02
CA ASP A 117 16.22 -10.68 -3.26
C ASP A 117 14.71 -10.52 -2.95
N LEU A 118 14.14 -9.39 -3.35
CA LEU A 118 12.74 -9.04 -3.10
C LEU A 118 11.74 -9.86 -3.93
N ILE A 119 12.21 -10.70 -4.85
CA ILE A 119 11.33 -11.49 -5.74
C ILE A 119 10.43 -12.41 -4.92
N LEU A 120 10.91 -12.99 -3.83
CA LEU A 120 10.11 -13.83 -2.92
C LEU A 120 9.11 -13.04 -2.07
N ALA A 121 9.34 -11.73 -1.86
CA ALA A 121 8.42 -10.86 -1.12
C ALA A 121 7.27 -10.31 -1.99
N LEU A 122 7.29 -10.59 -3.31
CA LEU A 122 6.33 -10.06 -4.28
C LEU A 122 5.32 -11.11 -4.78
N VAL A 123 5.41 -12.36 -4.30
CA VAL A 123 4.55 -13.47 -4.75
C VAL A 123 3.33 -13.65 -3.83
N PHE A 124 3.19 -12.81 -2.79
CA PHE A 124 2.04 -12.88 -1.86
C PHE A 124 1.34 -11.53 -1.76
#